data_7c3dc5d17478fa81cd77149656ae531c
#
_entry.id   7c3dc5d17478fa81cd77149656ae531c
#
_cell.length_a   1.000
_cell.length_b   1.000
_cell.length_c   1.000
_cell.angle_alpha   90.00
_cell.angle_beta   90.00
_cell.angle_gamma   90.00
#
_symmetry.space_group_name_H-M   'P 1'
#
loop_
_entity.id
_entity.type
_entity.pdbx_description
1 polymer ?
#
loop_
_entity_poly.entity_id
_entity_poly.type
_entity_poly.pdbx_seq_one_letter_code
_entity_poly.pdbx_strand_id
1 'polypeptide(L)'
;MMFFIVLLIFLPLSNADYTPDWDSLDKRALPRWYDASKFGIFMHWGAYSVPALKSEWMWWKWKGTNPDPEVVEFMEKNYQPGFSYADFATQFRAEYFNASRFAEVVQKAGAKYFVFTSKHHEGYTMYPSKYSWNWNSVDVGPKRDIVGELKQAFSQTDIHFGLYFSQFEFFHPMFLEDEKKNTTTYPENISYPQMIEIVEKYEPEVIWSDGDWGKTDIYWKSKDFLAWLYNSSPVKDKVVVNDRWGVNTSGLHGGFMTYADNYDPKVILGVKWESCDMMDTHSWGHRRNMRPEEIRTSYEIIEKLARTIACNGNLLLNIGPDMHGLIPPIFEERLAEVGKFLELNGKAVYGTIPWLYQNDSSTWYTSSHKFQYKSGHPSNIVHENTDFNSQKKDKTVIYAFVLDTNKDVFEFPSIKTTKETNLRRYISHMKKLRERKIVKEVNRRGY
;
A
#
# COMPACT_ATOMS: atom_id res chain seq x y z
N MET A 1 33.79 49.28 27.09
CA MET A 1 32.60 48.43 27.09
C MET A 1 32.83 47.41 25.98
N MET A 2 33.28 46.21 26.34
CA MET A 2 33.65 45.16 25.40
C MET A 2 32.43 44.25 25.21
N PHE A 3 31.82 44.23 24.03
CA PHE A 3 30.75 43.32 23.69
C PHE A 3 31.32 41.94 23.30
N PHE A 4 31.07 40.93 24.10
CA PHE A 4 31.31 39.53 23.72
C PHE A 4 30.14 39.03 22.86
N ILE A 5 30.39 38.81 21.58
CA ILE A 5 29.44 38.09 20.72
C ILE A 5 29.66 36.59 20.97
N VAL A 6 28.71 35.94 21.64
CA VAL A 6 28.66 34.48 21.76
C VAL A 6 28.06 33.92 20.46
N LEU A 7 28.92 33.40 19.61
CA LEU A 7 28.51 32.68 18.42
C LEU A 7 28.04 31.29 18.84
N LEU A 8 26.72 31.07 18.94
CA LEU A 8 26.13 29.75 19.12
C LEU A 8 26.24 28.98 17.77
N ILE A 9 27.28 28.17 17.66
CA ILE A 9 27.40 27.22 16.56
C ILE A 9 26.41 26.08 16.85
N PHE A 10 25.26 26.11 16.17
CA PHE A 10 24.41 24.93 16.07
C PHE A 10 25.12 23.91 15.15
N LEU A 11 25.87 23.01 15.76
CA LEU A 11 26.28 21.78 15.07
C LEU A 11 25.01 20.99 14.80
N PRO A 12 24.70 20.63 13.54
CA PRO A 12 23.64 19.68 13.28
C PRO A 12 24.01 18.40 14.02
N LEU A 13 23.11 17.91 14.88
CA LEU A 13 23.20 16.57 15.43
C LEU A 13 23.20 15.63 14.21
N SER A 14 24.38 15.14 13.82
CA SER A 14 24.45 14.04 12.87
C SER A 14 23.72 12.88 13.51
N ASN A 15 22.56 12.51 12.96
CA ASN A 15 21.97 11.21 13.29
C ASN A 15 23.05 10.17 13.03
N ALA A 16 23.33 9.32 14.02
CA ALA A 16 24.24 8.20 13.82
C ALA A 16 23.70 7.35 12.67
N ASP A 17 24.59 6.92 11.76
CA ASP A 17 24.23 6.08 10.64
C ASP A 17 23.56 4.79 11.14
N TYR A 18 22.55 4.30 10.42
CA TYR A 18 21.91 3.02 10.70
C TYR A 18 22.86 1.88 10.36
N THR A 19 23.08 1.00 11.31
CA THR A 19 23.84 -0.23 11.10
C THR A 19 22.95 -1.34 10.53
N PRO A 20 23.50 -2.34 9.80
CA PRO A 20 22.73 -3.41 9.16
C PRO A 20 22.29 -4.48 10.18
N ASP A 21 21.60 -4.06 11.21
CA ASP A 21 20.97 -4.88 12.23
C ASP A 21 19.59 -4.33 12.59
N TRP A 22 18.69 -5.20 13.03
CA TRP A 22 17.31 -4.81 13.31
C TRP A 22 17.19 -3.84 14.49
N ASP A 23 18.05 -3.95 15.50
CA ASP A 23 18.04 -3.04 16.66
C ASP A 23 18.33 -1.59 16.25
N SER A 24 19.09 -1.39 15.20
CA SER A 24 19.37 -0.09 14.62
C SER A 24 18.29 0.36 13.63
N LEU A 25 17.92 -0.50 12.67
CA LEU A 25 17.01 -0.20 11.58
C LEU A 25 15.59 0.13 12.09
N ASP A 26 15.10 -0.61 13.08
CA ASP A 26 13.77 -0.41 13.67
C ASP A 26 13.63 0.89 14.48
N LYS A 27 14.73 1.55 14.80
CA LYS A 27 14.70 2.89 15.44
C LYS A 27 14.33 4.01 14.47
N ARG A 28 14.32 3.73 13.16
CA ARG A 28 13.99 4.74 12.17
C ARG A 28 12.53 5.18 12.31
N ALA A 29 12.33 6.46 12.54
CA ALA A 29 10.99 7.02 12.64
C ALA A 29 10.26 6.91 11.29
N LEU A 30 8.99 6.47 11.32
CA LEU A 30 8.14 6.44 10.14
C LEU A 30 7.89 7.87 9.65
N PRO A 31 8.15 8.20 8.38
CA PRO A 31 7.83 9.49 7.79
C PRO A 31 6.34 9.85 7.96
N ARG A 32 6.06 11.05 8.47
CA ARG A 32 4.70 11.49 8.83
C ARG A 32 3.73 11.48 7.66
N TRP A 33 4.23 11.70 6.45
CA TRP A 33 3.39 11.72 5.26
C TRP A 33 2.65 10.40 5.06
N TYR A 34 3.30 9.26 5.34
CA TYR A 34 2.72 7.94 5.16
C TYR A 34 1.53 7.69 6.09
N ASP A 35 1.69 8.00 7.38
CA ASP A 35 0.57 7.88 8.32
C ASP A 35 -0.57 8.85 7.97
N ALA A 36 -0.26 10.07 7.55
CA ALA A 36 -1.26 11.06 7.15
C ALA A 36 -2.06 10.65 5.90
N SER A 37 -1.47 9.87 5.02
CA SER A 37 -2.03 9.50 3.71
C SER A 37 -3.26 8.61 3.79
N LYS A 38 -3.30 7.63 4.68
CA LYS A 38 -4.41 6.71 4.98
C LYS A 38 -4.90 5.82 3.83
N PHE A 39 -4.88 6.29 2.59
CA PHE A 39 -5.38 5.58 1.41
C PHE A 39 -4.41 5.68 0.25
N GLY A 40 -4.07 4.52 -0.32
CA GLY A 40 -3.24 4.37 -1.50
C GLY A 40 -3.84 3.41 -2.51
N ILE A 41 -3.31 3.44 -3.73
CA ILE A 41 -3.63 2.49 -4.81
C ILE A 41 -2.41 1.62 -5.07
N PHE A 42 -2.64 0.32 -5.07
CA PHE A 42 -1.71 -0.69 -5.55
C PHE A 42 -2.03 -1.03 -7.00
N MET A 43 -1.04 -1.33 -7.82
CA MET A 43 -1.28 -1.74 -9.19
C MET A 43 -0.42 -2.96 -9.55
N HIS A 44 -1.10 -4.08 -9.78
CA HIS A 44 -0.47 -5.30 -10.29
C HIS A 44 -0.65 -5.38 -11.79
N TRP A 45 0.45 -5.17 -12.53
CA TRP A 45 0.45 -5.20 -13.98
C TRP A 45 1.78 -5.70 -14.53
N GLY A 46 1.74 -6.63 -15.47
CA GLY A 46 2.90 -7.29 -16.04
C GLY A 46 2.55 -8.30 -17.13
N ALA A 47 3.50 -9.14 -17.51
CA ALA A 47 3.31 -10.16 -18.54
C ALA A 47 2.17 -11.13 -18.24
N TYR A 48 1.84 -11.37 -16.97
CA TYR A 48 0.70 -12.19 -16.53
C TYR A 48 -0.66 -11.63 -16.93
N SER A 49 -0.76 -10.35 -17.28
CA SER A 49 -2.00 -9.75 -17.79
C SER A 49 -2.34 -10.22 -19.21
N VAL A 50 -1.41 -10.88 -19.91
CA VAL A 50 -1.66 -11.45 -21.26
C VAL A 50 -2.52 -12.70 -21.18
N PRO A 51 -2.11 -13.79 -20.49
CA PRO A 51 -3.00 -14.92 -20.31
C PRO A 51 -4.20 -14.55 -19.45
N ALA A 52 -4.04 -13.64 -18.48
CA ALA A 52 -5.08 -13.19 -17.56
C ALA A 52 -5.92 -14.34 -17.00
N LEU A 53 -5.27 -15.45 -16.67
CA LEU A 53 -5.90 -16.71 -16.28
C LEU A 53 -5.62 -17.00 -14.81
N LYS A 54 -6.66 -17.19 -14.02
CA LYS A 54 -6.63 -17.42 -12.56
C LYS A 54 -6.10 -16.21 -11.78
N SER A 55 -4.79 -15.89 -11.92
CA SER A 55 -4.15 -14.75 -11.25
C SER A 55 -2.77 -14.44 -11.86
N GLU A 56 -2.05 -13.49 -11.30
CA GLU A 56 -0.65 -13.18 -11.56
C GLU A 56 0.30 -14.38 -11.32
N TRP A 57 -0.16 -15.38 -10.55
CA TRP A 57 0.54 -16.66 -10.30
C TRP A 57 0.37 -17.69 -11.42
N MET A 58 -0.18 -17.29 -12.57
CA MET A 58 -0.52 -18.23 -13.67
C MET A 58 0.66 -19.12 -14.09
N TRP A 59 1.89 -18.56 -14.18
CA TRP A 59 3.06 -19.35 -14.54
C TRP A 59 3.38 -20.44 -13.51
N TRP A 60 3.31 -20.11 -12.21
CA TRP A 60 3.47 -21.10 -11.15
C TRP A 60 2.37 -22.15 -11.16
N LYS A 61 1.13 -21.73 -11.40
CA LYS A 61 -0.02 -22.65 -11.53
C LYS A 61 0.10 -23.55 -12.76
N TRP A 62 0.84 -23.15 -13.78
CA TRP A 62 1.11 -23.97 -14.95
C TRP A 62 2.29 -24.93 -14.76
N LYS A 63 3.42 -24.47 -14.20
CA LYS A 63 4.72 -25.18 -14.23
C LYS A 63 5.35 -25.38 -12.85
N GLY A 64 4.71 -24.93 -11.77
CA GLY A 64 5.21 -25.12 -10.41
C GLY A 64 5.12 -26.57 -9.94
N THR A 65 5.45 -26.79 -8.68
CA THR A 65 5.51 -28.16 -8.09
C THR A 65 4.16 -28.87 -8.03
N ASN A 66 3.03 -28.12 -7.95
CA ASN A 66 1.66 -28.62 -7.97
C ASN A 66 0.85 -27.84 -9.02
N PRO A 67 0.97 -28.16 -10.31
CA PRO A 67 0.25 -27.46 -11.37
C PRO A 67 -1.27 -27.53 -11.18
N ASP A 68 -1.96 -26.41 -11.45
CA ASP A 68 -3.42 -26.36 -11.49
C ASP A 68 -3.92 -27.08 -12.76
N PRO A 69 -4.72 -28.17 -12.67
CA PRO A 69 -5.16 -28.92 -13.83
C PRO A 69 -5.92 -28.08 -14.85
N GLU A 70 -6.71 -27.08 -14.42
CA GLU A 70 -7.44 -26.22 -15.34
C GLU A 70 -6.50 -25.31 -16.14
N VAL A 71 -5.41 -24.86 -15.52
CA VAL A 71 -4.39 -24.05 -16.21
C VAL A 71 -3.61 -24.89 -17.20
N VAL A 72 -3.24 -26.12 -16.82
CA VAL A 72 -2.53 -27.06 -17.71
C VAL A 72 -3.42 -27.39 -18.93
N GLU A 73 -4.67 -27.78 -18.70
CA GLU A 73 -5.64 -28.11 -19.76
C GLU A 73 -5.89 -26.89 -20.67
N PHE A 74 -6.02 -25.69 -20.11
CA PHE A 74 -6.17 -24.46 -20.88
C PHE A 74 -4.98 -24.22 -21.80
N MET A 75 -3.75 -24.41 -21.32
CA MET A 75 -2.53 -24.23 -22.12
C MET A 75 -2.42 -25.28 -23.22
N GLU A 76 -2.71 -26.54 -22.92
CA GLU A 76 -2.68 -27.64 -23.92
C GLU A 76 -3.72 -27.46 -25.03
N LYS A 77 -4.90 -26.95 -24.70
CA LYS A 77 -5.97 -26.71 -25.68
C LYS A 77 -5.79 -25.48 -26.55
N ASN A 78 -5.16 -24.43 -26.02
CA ASN A 78 -5.17 -23.11 -26.67
C ASN A 78 -3.82 -22.70 -27.25
N TYR A 79 -2.74 -23.40 -26.90
CA TYR A 79 -1.39 -23.03 -27.35
C TYR A 79 -0.69 -24.25 -27.98
N GLN A 80 0.15 -23.96 -28.99
CA GLN A 80 0.89 -24.99 -29.69
C GLN A 80 1.95 -25.65 -28.78
N PRO A 81 2.34 -26.92 -29.08
CA PRO A 81 3.45 -27.56 -28.42
C PRO A 81 4.74 -26.71 -28.51
N GLY A 82 5.44 -26.56 -27.37
CA GLY A 82 6.64 -25.72 -27.27
C GLY A 82 6.38 -24.27 -26.89
N PHE A 83 5.13 -23.82 -26.80
CA PHE A 83 4.80 -22.51 -26.27
C PHE A 83 5.29 -22.38 -24.81
N SER A 84 5.98 -21.31 -24.52
CA SER A 84 6.54 -21.01 -23.20
C SER A 84 5.86 -19.78 -22.57
N TYR A 85 6.07 -19.59 -21.27
CA TYR A 85 5.56 -18.37 -20.61
C TYR A 85 6.20 -17.10 -21.18
N ALA A 86 7.45 -17.19 -21.64
CA ALA A 86 8.14 -16.05 -22.26
C ALA A 86 7.47 -15.54 -23.53
N ASP A 87 6.72 -16.42 -24.25
CA ASP A 87 5.99 -16.01 -25.45
C ASP A 87 4.83 -15.06 -25.14
N PHE A 88 4.32 -15.04 -23.91
CA PHE A 88 3.34 -14.02 -23.49
C PHE A 88 3.93 -12.62 -23.44
N ALA A 89 5.19 -12.46 -23.06
CA ALA A 89 5.80 -11.14 -22.98
C ALA A 89 5.85 -10.45 -24.36
N THR A 90 5.97 -11.22 -25.46
CA THR A 90 5.91 -10.66 -26.82
C THR A 90 4.54 -10.12 -27.20
N GLN A 91 3.49 -10.60 -26.54
CA GLN A 91 2.09 -10.19 -26.73
C GLN A 91 1.66 -9.08 -25.78
N PHE A 92 2.45 -8.80 -24.75
CA PHE A 92 2.24 -7.69 -23.82
C PHE A 92 2.60 -6.39 -24.52
N ARG A 93 1.64 -5.71 -25.12
CA ARG A 93 1.88 -4.54 -25.97
C ARG A 93 1.64 -3.22 -25.29
N ALA A 94 0.74 -3.15 -24.34
CA ALA A 94 0.37 -1.93 -23.62
C ALA A 94 0.06 -0.74 -24.56
N GLU A 95 -0.58 -0.99 -25.70
CA GLU A 95 -0.80 -0.01 -26.78
C GLU A 95 -1.70 1.15 -26.38
N TYR A 96 -2.55 0.95 -25.38
CA TYR A 96 -3.42 2.00 -24.83
C TYR A 96 -2.93 2.58 -23.51
N PHE A 97 -1.75 2.15 -23.05
CA PHE A 97 -1.20 2.66 -21.81
C PHE A 97 -0.85 4.15 -21.90
N ASN A 98 -1.43 4.91 -21.00
CA ASN A 98 -1.19 6.32 -20.81
C ASN A 98 -0.94 6.62 -19.34
N ALA A 99 0.32 6.85 -18.96
CA ALA A 99 0.71 7.07 -17.56
C ALA A 99 0.00 8.27 -16.91
N SER A 100 -0.24 9.35 -17.66
CA SER A 100 -0.99 10.52 -17.16
C SER A 100 -2.44 10.17 -16.84
N ARG A 101 -3.09 9.31 -17.65
CA ARG A 101 -4.44 8.82 -17.37
C ARG A 101 -4.48 7.98 -16.09
N PHE A 102 -3.45 7.15 -15.85
CA PHE A 102 -3.34 6.37 -14.62
C PHE A 102 -3.21 7.31 -13.40
N ALA A 103 -2.33 8.30 -13.47
CA ALA A 103 -2.18 9.28 -12.41
C ALA A 103 -3.49 10.05 -12.14
N GLU A 104 -4.23 10.43 -13.20
CA GLU A 104 -5.54 11.07 -13.08
C GLU A 104 -6.57 10.17 -12.37
N VAL A 105 -6.65 8.88 -12.71
CA VAL A 105 -7.57 7.93 -12.07
C VAL A 105 -7.25 7.79 -10.57
N VAL A 106 -5.96 7.63 -10.23
CA VAL A 106 -5.50 7.50 -8.85
C VAL A 106 -5.76 8.80 -8.06
N GLN A 107 -5.52 9.95 -8.66
CA GLN A 107 -5.81 11.25 -8.04
C GLN A 107 -7.32 11.44 -7.81
N LYS A 108 -8.15 11.13 -8.80
CA LYS A 108 -9.62 11.18 -8.70
C LYS A 108 -10.19 10.22 -7.66
N ALA A 109 -9.53 9.09 -7.42
CA ALA A 109 -9.87 8.17 -6.34
C ALA A 109 -9.61 8.75 -4.95
N GLY A 110 -8.87 9.85 -4.83
CA GLY A 110 -8.48 10.47 -3.57
C GLY A 110 -7.28 9.79 -2.90
N ALA A 111 -6.57 8.91 -3.57
CA ALA A 111 -5.37 8.28 -3.02
C ALA A 111 -4.25 9.29 -2.81
N LYS A 112 -3.41 9.05 -1.80
CA LYS A 112 -2.27 9.90 -1.46
C LYS A 112 -0.93 9.24 -1.74
N TYR A 113 -0.92 7.94 -2.00
CA TYR A 113 0.25 7.23 -2.48
C TYR A 113 -0.17 6.14 -3.46
N PHE A 114 0.76 5.76 -4.30
CA PHE A 114 0.58 4.77 -5.35
C PHE A 114 1.78 3.82 -5.33
N VAL A 115 1.53 2.52 -5.43
CA VAL A 115 2.57 1.50 -5.47
C VAL A 115 2.38 0.66 -6.72
N PHE A 116 3.43 0.53 -7.52
CA PHE A 116 3.42 -0.21 -8.78
C PHE A 116 4.33 -1.44 -8.74
N THR A 117 3.87 -2.57 -9.28
CA THR A 117 4.70 -3.77 -9.43
C THR A 117 5.80 -3.55 -10.46
N SER A 118 7.00 -3.14 -10.00
CA SER A 118 8.16 -3.00 -10.87
C SER A 118 8.67 -4.35 -11.39
N LYS A 119 8.57 -5.39 -10.58
CA LYS A 119 8.82 -6.79 -10.89
C LYS A 119 7.98 -7.68 -9.98
N HIS A 120 7.20 -8.60 -10.53
CA HIS A 120 6.52 -9.64 -9.76
C HIS A 120 7.31 -10.96 -9.80
N HIS A 121 6.79 -12.04 -9.24
CA HIS A 121 7.51 -13.32 -9.05
C HIS A 121 7.90 -14.05 -10.35
N GLU A 122 7.35 -13.67 -11.51
CA GLU A 122 7.78 -14.18 -12.81
C GLU A 122 9.10 -13.57 -13.31
N GLY A 123 9.58 -12.52 -12.62
CA GLY A 123 10.85 -11.88 -12.92
C GLY A 123 10.85 -10.88 -14.06
N TYR A 124 9.70 -10.68 -14.74
CA TYR A 124 9.60 -9.69 -15.80
C TYR A 124 9.62 -8.27 -15.21
N THR A 125 10.66 -7.49 -15.54
CA THR A 125 10.75 -6.12 -15.03
C THR A 125 10.02 -5.14 -15.93
N MET A 126 9.22 -4.26 -15.33
CA MET A 126 8.47 -3.21 -16.04
C MET A 126 9.34 -1.97 -16.32
N TYR A 127 10.65 -2.15 -16.33
CA TYR A 127 11.69 -1.14 -16.58
C TYR A 127 12.94 -1.82 -17.17
N PRO A 128 13.84 -1.07 -17.87
CA PRO A 128 15.05 -1.61 -18.47
C PRO A 128 16.11 -1.95 -17.40
N SER A 129 16.00 -3.12 -16.80
CA SER A 129 16.99 -3.62 -15.88
C SER A 129 18.13 -4.28 -16.63
N LYS A 130 19.37 -3.92 -16.30
CA LYS A 130 20.56 -4.59 -16.85
C LYS A 130 20.75 -6.02 -16.32
N TYR A 131 19.99 -6.38 -15.27
CA TYR A 131 20.00 -7.72 -14.65
C TYR A 131 18.90 -8.64 -15.18
N SER A 132 17.97 -8.12 -16.01
CA SER A 132 16.87 -8.87 -16.65
C SER A 132 16.93 -8.76 -18.17
N TRP A 133 18.07 -9.08 -18.76
CA TRP A 133 18.24 -9.04 -20.21
C TRP A 133 17.23 -9.90 -20.94
N ASN A 134 16.58 -9.35 -21.97
CA ASN A 134 15.48 -9.96 -22.73
C ASN A 134 14.27 -10.42 -21.88
N TRP A 135 14.17 -9.94 -20.64
CA TRP A 135 13.04 -10.25 -19.74
C TRP A 135 12.56 -8.98 -19.04
N ASN A 136 12.35 -7.92 -19.81
CA ASN A 136 11.91 -6.61 -19.34
C ASN A 136 11.06 -5.89 -20.41
N SER A 137 10.29 -4.87 -19.99
CA SER A 137 9.34 -4.16 -20.84
C SER A 137 9.95 -3.32 -21.96
N VAL A 138 11.27 -3.10 -21.94
CA VAL A 138 12.00 -2.39 -23.01
C VAL A 138 12.56 -3.35 -24.04
N ASP A 139 13.10 -4.51 -23.60
CA ASP A 139 13.67 -5.49 -24.50
C ASP A 139 12.60 -6.34 -25.19
N VAL A 140 11.50 -6.67 -24.48
CA VAL A 140 10.44 -7.54 -24.99
C VAL A 140 9.07 -6.96 -24.60
N GLY A 141 8.12 -6.99 -25.50
CA GLY A 141 6.76 -6.51 -25.26
C GLY A 141 6.57 -5.04 -25.66
N PRO A 142 6.18 -4.13 -24.76
CA PRO A 142 5.74 -2.77 -25.11
C PRO A 142 6.86 -1.86 -25.62
N LYS A 143 8.13 -2.25 -25.44
CA LYS A 143 9.30 -1.43 -25.79
C LYS A 143 9.34 -0.08 -25.08
N ARG A 144 8.90 -0.06 -23.82
CA ARG A 144 8.72 1.15 -23.00
C ARG A 144 9.24 0.95 -21.58
N ASP A 145 9.81 2.01 -20.99
CA ASP A 145 10.10 2.09 -19.56
C ASP A 145 8.84 2.50 -18.81
N ILE A 146 8.00 1.51 -18.47
CA ILE A 146 6.69 1.73 -17.85
C ILE A 146 6.85 2.39 -16.46
N VAL A 147 7.84 1.96 -15.67
CA VAL A 147 8.12 2.56 -14.36
C VAL A 147 8.53 4.03 -14.52
N GLY A 148 9.40 4.33 -15.48
CA GLY A 148 9.85 5.70 -15.75
C GLY A 148 8.71 6.62 -16.19
N GLU A 149 7.82 6.14 -17.07
CA GLU A 149 6.66 6.90 -17.52
C GLU A 149 5.66 7.16 -16.37
N LEU A 150 5.39 6.17 -15.53
CA LEU A 150 4.56 6.34 -14.34
C LEU A 150 5.19 7.34 -13.36
N LYS A 151 6.49 7.18 -13.05
CA LYS A 151 7.20 8.12 -12.17
C LYS A 151 7.08 9.56 -12.68
N GLN A 152 7.27 9.77 -13.99
CA GLN A 152 7.13 11.09 -14.59
C GLN A 152 5.69 11.63 -14.46
N ALA A 153 4.67 10.81 -14.70
CA ALA A 153 3.28 11.23 -14.58
C ALA A 153 2.91 11.58 -13.13
N PHE A 154 3.30 10.75 -12.17
CA PHE A 154 3.03 10.98 -10.76
C PHE A 154 3.81 12.16 -10.17
N SER A 155 4.97 12.53 -10.74
CA SER A 155 5.72 13.73 -10.33
C SER A 155 4.97 15.04 -10.58
N GLN A 156 3.91 15.02 -11.39
CA GLN A 156 3.02 16.16 -11.63
C GLN A 156 1.81 16.20 -10.68
N THR A 157 1.80 15.36 -9.65
CA THR A 157 0.71 15.23 -8.68
C THR A 157 1.25 15.31 -7.25
N ASP A 158 0.35 15.44 -6.27
CA ASP A 158 0.68 15.37 -4.83
C ASP A 158 0.66 13.90 -4.30
N ILE A 159 0.78 12.90 -5.20
CA ILE A 159 0.73 11.49 -4.85
C ILE A 159 2.16 10.95 -4.69
N HIS A 160 2.45 10.38 -3.54
CA HIS A 160 3.73 9.73 -3.30
C HIS A 160 3.87 8.46 -4.14
N PHE A 161 4.91 8.41 -4.97
CA PHE A 161 5.16 7.29 -5.88
C PHE A 161 5.96 6.20 -5.19
N GLY A 162 5.49 4.97 -5.24
CA GLY A 162 6.12 3.79 -4.68
C GLY A 162 6.25 2.64 -5.67
N LEU A 163 7.15 1.71 -5.35
CA LEU A 163 7.39 0.50 -6.13
C LEU A 163 7.29 -0.75 -5.24
N TYR A 164 6.54 -1.73 -5.72
CA TYR A 164 6.61 -3.10 -5.28
C TYR A 164 7.74 -3.83 -6.00
N PHE A 165 8.43 -4.69 -5.30
CA PHE A 165 9.49 -5.51 -5.85
C PHE A 165 9.47 -6.91 -5.23
N SER A 166 9.35 -7.94 -6.08
CA SER A 166 9.55 -9.32 -5.66
C SER A 166 11.03 -9.64 -5.54
N GLN A 167 11.46 -10.07 -4.35
CA GLN A 167 12.84 -10.50 -4.13
C GLN A 167 13.13 -11.81 -4.88
N PHE A 168 12.19 -12.76 -4.89
CA PHE A 168 12.37 -14.04 -5.55
C PHE A 168 11.73 -14.09 -6.94
N GLU A 169 12.18 -15.04 -7.75
CA GLU A 169 11.60 -15.36 -9.06
C GLU A 169 11.30 -16.85 -9.15
N PHE A 170 10.11 -17.23 -9.63
CA PHE A 170 9.61 -18.61 -9.66
C PHE A 170 10.61 -19.62 -10.22
N PHE A 171 11.27 -19.27 -11.34
CA PHE A 171 12.05 -20.22 -12.13
C PHE A 171 13.43 -19.66 -12.54
N HIS A 172 13.94 -18.66 -11.81
CA HIS A 172 15.25 -18.13 -12.10
C HIS A 172 16.33 -19.19 -11.82
N PRO A 173 17.20 -19.52 -12.81
CA PRO A 173 18.16 -20.63 -12.65
C PRO A 173 19.08 -20.48 -11.44
N MET A 174 19.57 -19.24 -11.17
CA MET A 174 20.45 -19.00 -10.01
C MET A 174 19.68 -19.21 -8.69
N PHE A 175 18.40 -18.81 -8.60
CA PHE A 175 17.60 -19.03 -7.39
C PHE A 175 17.40 -20.52 -7.15
N LEU A 176 17.02 -21.28 -8.18
CA LEU A 176 16.84 -22.72 -8.08
C LEU A 176 18.15 -23.47 -7.77
N GLU A 177 19.29 -22.92 -8.20
CA GLU A 177 20.60 -23.48 -7.88
C GLU A 177 21.01 -23.16 -6.44
N ASP A 178 20.74 -21.95 -5.96
CA ASP A 178 20.96 -21.57 -4.56
C ASP A 178 20.16 -22.45 -3.60
N GLU A 179 18.92 -22.82 -3.97
CA GLU A 179 18.12 -23.76 -3.17
C GLU A 179 18.77 -25.13 -3.03
N LYS A 180 19.39 -25.62 -4.12
CA LYS A 180 20.06 -26.92 -4.12
C LYS A 180 21.39 -26.90 -3.40
N LYS A 181 22.16 -25.83 -3.57
CA LYS A 181 23.54 -25.73 -3.08
C LYS A 181 23.69 -24.94 -1.78
N ASN A 182 22.62 -24.31 -1.31
CA ASN A 182 22.64 -23.41 -0.17
C ASN A 182 23.66 -22.27 -0.34
N THR A 183 23.64 -21.63 -1.52
CA THR A 183 24.47 -20.47 -1.88
C THR A 183 23.61 -19.19 -1.91
N THR A 184 24.22 -18.04 -2.20
CA THR A 184 23.60 -16.70 -2.23
C THR A 184 23.81 -16.00 -3.59
N THR A 185 23.99 -16.79 -4.64
CA THR A 185 24.33 -16.29 -5.99
C THR A 185 23.25 -15.42 -6.59
N TYR A 186 21.97 -15.81 -6.40
CA TYR A 186 20.83 -15.08 -6.94
C TYR A 186 20.66 -13.68 -6.30
N PRO A 187 20.59 -13.53 -4.98
CA PRO A 187 20.45 -12.20 -4.41
C PRO A 187 21.67 -11.31 -4.68
N GLU A 188 22.88 -11.85 -4.73
CA GLU A 188 24.08 -11.07 -5.00
C GLU A 188 24.17 -10.51 -6.42
N ASN A 189 23.67 -11.25 -7.41
CA ASN A 189 23.81 -10.88 -8.80
C ASN A 189 22.52 -10.36 -9.44
N ILE A 190 21.35 -10.58 -8.84
CA ILE A 190 20.05 -10.23 -9.42
C ILE A 190 19.23 -9.35 -8.48
N SER A 191 18.65 -9.91 -7.39
CA SER A 191 17.60 -9.18 -6.67
C SER A 191 18.11 -7.96 -5.90
N TYR A 192 19.22 -8.08 -5.18
CA TYR A 192 19.80 -6.96 -4.44
C TYR A 192 20.23 -5.81 -5.36
N PRO A 193 21.03 -6.04 -6.44
CA PRO A 193 21.39 -4.97 -7.35
C PRO A 193 20.20 -4.38 -8.11
N GLN A 194 19.15 -5.16 -8.40
CA GLN A 194 17.90 -4.62 -8.97
C GLN A 194 17.17 -3.68 -8.01
N MET A 195 17.14 -4.00 -6.71
CA MET A 195 16.55 -3.10 -5.70
C MET A 195 17.32 -1.78 -5.61
N ILE A 196 18.65 -1.82 -5.64
CA ILE A 196 19.47 -0.60 -5.73
C ILE A 196 19.12 0.19 -7.00
N GLU A 197 19.08 -0.50 -8.16
CA GLU A 197 18.79 0.11 -9.46
C GLU A 197 17.46 0.86 -9.49
N ILE A 198 16.36 0.29 -8.95
CA ILE A 198 15.07 0.96 -8.93
C ILE A 198 15.05 2.17 -7.99
N VAL A 199 15.77 2.11 -6.87
CA VAL A 199 15.85 3.24 -5.94
C VAL A 199 16.65 4.39 -6.54
N GLU A 200 17.82 4.11 -7.10
CA GLU A 200 18.67 5.13 -7.70
C GLU A 200 18.04 5.78 -8.94
N LYS A 201 17.33 4.99 -9.74
CA LYS A 201 16.79 5.47 -11.02
C LYS A 201 15.44 6.17 -10.88
N TYR A 202 14.56 5.66 -10.01
CA TYR A 202 13.16 6.12 -9.95
C TYR A 202 12.80 6.83 -8.65
N GLU A 203 13.67 6.81 -7.66
CA GLU A 203 13.50 7.51 -6.38
C GLU A 203 12.09 7.28 -5.77
N PRO A 204 11.67 6.03 -5.54
CA PRO A 204 10.36 5.74 -4.96
C PRO A 204 10.32 6.14 -3.48
N GLU A 205 9.16 6.62 -3.03
CA GLU A 205 8.94 6.99 -1.63
C GLU A 205 8.32 5.84 -0.81
N VAL A 206 7.88 4.77 -1.49
CA VAL A 206 7.52 3.48 -0.88
C VAL A 206 8.33 2.38 -1.56
N ILE A 207 8.99 1.54 -0.78
CA ILE A 207 9.52 0.24 -1.23
C ILE A 207 8.66 -0.83 -0.58
N TRP A 208 7.84 -1.47 -1.39
CA TRP A 208 7.00 -2.58 -1.00
C TRP A 208 7.68 -3.89 -1.41
N SER A 209 8.43 -4.49 -0.48
CA SER A 209 9.13 -5.76 -0.69
C SER A 209 8.16 -6.93 -0.59
N ASP A 210 8.38 -7.96 -1.38
CA ASP A 210 7.63 -9.21 -1.36
C ASP A 210 8.48 -10.39 -1.87
N GLY A 211 7.94 -11.61 -1.83
CA GLY A 211 8.69 -12.78 -2.26
C GLY A 211 9.86 -13.10 -1.31
N ASP A 212 9.72 -12.76 -0.07
CA ASP A 212 10.75 -12.91 0.98
C ASP A 212 10.68 -14.26 1.70
N TRP A 213 9.57 -14.97 1.58
CA TRP A 213 9.33 -16.26 2.24
C TRP A 213 10.28 -17.36 1.75
N GLY A 214 10.54 -18.35 2.62
CA GLY A 214 11.42 -19.49 2.31
C GLY A 214 12.90 -19.22 2.44
N LYS A 215 13.33 -17.96 2.58
CA LYS A 215 14.73 -17.57 2.79
C LYS A 215 14.82 -16.51 3.90
N THR A 216 15.97 -16.47 4.57
CA THR A 216 16.22 -15.51 5.64
C THR A 216 16.56 -14.12 5.10
N ASP A 217 16.44 -13.10 5.96
CA ASP A 217 16.90 -11.74 5.72
C ASP A 217 18.40 -11.65 5.40
N ILE A 218 19.18 -12.61 5.90
CA ILE A 218 20.62 -12.74 5.55
C ILE A 218 20.79 -13.16 4.10
N TYR A 219 20.03 -14.15 3.65
CA TYR A 219 20.05 -14.58 2.25
C TYR A 219 19.69 -13.42 1.32
N TRP A 220 18.60 -12.71 1.61
CA TRP A 220 18.14 -11.58 0.79
C TRP A 220 19.01 -10.32 0.92
N LYS A 221 19.97 -10.27 1.85
CA LYS A 221 20.78 -9.06 2.17
C LYS A 221 19.91 -7.88 2.61
N SER A 222 18.78 -8.16 3.25
CA SER A 222 17.76 -7.17 3.55
C SER A 222 18.26 -6.07 4.46
N LYS A 223 19.03 -6.42 5.51
CA LYS A 223 19.60 -5.45 6.44
C LYS A 223 20.63 -4.53 5.79
N ASP A 224 21.46 -5.07 4.88
CA ASP A 224 22.44 -4.28 4.13
C ASP A 224 21.73 -3.30 3.20
N PHE A 225 20.68 -3.76 2.51
CA PHE A 225 19.87 -2.90 1.65
C PHE A 225 19.18 -1.78 2.45
N LEU A 226 18.56 -2.09 3.58
CA LEU A 226 17.87 -1.10 4.41
C LEU A 226 18.83 -0.10 5.03
N ALA A 227 20.01 -0.54 5.48
CA ALA A 227 21.03 0.36 5.99
C ALA A 227 21.50 1.33 4.90
N TRP A 228 21.78 0.84 3.69
CA TRP A 228 22.09 1.70 2.54
C TRP A 228 20.94 2.65 2.20
N LEU A 229 19.70 2.12 2.18
CA LEU A 229 18.49 2.89 1.85
C LEU A 229 18.29 4.08 2.81
N TYR A 230 18.55 3.89 4.09
CA TYR A 230 18.33 4.91 5.13
C TYR A 230 19.49 5.88 5.31
N ASN A 231 20.71 5.48 4.94
CA ASN A 231 21.90 6.35 5.12
C ASN A 231 22.27 7.09 3.85
N SER A 232 22.20 6.43 2.69
CA SER A 232 22.93 6.88 1.47
C SER A 232 22.04 7.05 0.26
N SER A 233 20.82 6.49 0.24
CA SER A 233 19.98 6.58 -0.94
C SER A 233 19.44 7.99 -1.20
N PRO A 234 19.05 8.32 -2.43
CA PRO A 234 18.47 9.63 -2.75
C PRO A 234 17.11 9.87 -2.06
N VAL A 235 16.48 8.81 -1.52
CA VAL A 235 15.16 8.86 -0.86
C VAL A 235 15.21 8.68 0.66
N LYS A 236 16.40 8.64 1.25
CA LYS A 236 16.65 8.31 2.66
C LYS A 236 15.76 9.07 3.66
N ASP A 237 15.43 10.33 3.37
CA ASP A 237 14.66 11.17 4.28
C ASP A 237 13.15 10.96 4.20
N LYS A 238 12.66 10.33 3.12
CA LYS A 238 11.23 10.26 2.82
C LYS A 238 10.70 8.85 2.59
N VAL A 239 11.57 7.88 2.26
CA VAL A 239 11.16 6.51 1.94
C VAL A 239 10.54 5.80 3.13
N VAL A 240 9.50 5.01 2.87
CA VAL A 240 8.91 4.05 3.81
C VAL A 240 9.01 2.64 3.23
N VAL A 241 9.10 1.64 4.09
CA VAL A 241 9.19 0.23 3.70
C VAL A 241 8.18 -0.59 4.51
N ASN A 242 7.71 -1.70 3.95
CA ASN A 242 6.92 -2.69 4.66
C ASN A 242 7.79 -3.65 5.51
N ASP A 243 7.24 -4.77 5.92
CA ASP A 243 7.84 -5.75 6.85
C ASP A 243 8.25 -7.08 6.19
N ARG A 244 8.22 -7.19 4.84
CA ARG A 244 8.50 -8.43 4.10
C ARG A 244 9.96 -8.46 3.63
N TRP A 245 10.88 -8.86 4.52
CA TRP A 245 12.32 -8.82 4.31
C TRP A 245 13.05 -10.15 4.51
N GLY A 246 12.31 -11.23 4.73
CA GLY A 246 12.80 -12.58 4.96
C GLY A 246 11.93 -13.36 5.95
N VAL A 247 12.18 -14.64 6.07
CA VAL A 247 11.46 -15.49 7.05
C VAL A 247 11.54 -14.87 8.44
N ASN A 248 10.39 -14.75 9.11
CA ASN A 248 10.24 -14.20 10.47
C ASN A 248 10.45 -12.66 10.59
N THR A 249 10.41 -11.89 9.49
CA THR A 249 10.44 -10.42 9.60
C THR A 249 9.04 -9.80 9.65
N SER A 250 8.06 -10.43 9.03
CA SER A 250 6.69 -9.91 8.98
C SER A 250 6.08 -9.75 10.37
N GLY A 251 5.52 -8.59 10.64
CA GLY A 251 4.95 -8.20 11.93
C GLY A 251 6.00 -7.82 13.00
N LEU A 252 7.30 -7.86 12.68
CA LEU A 252 8.39 -7.59 13.62
C LEU A 252 9.31 -6.45 13.19
N HIS A 253 9.72 -6.43 11.91
CA HIS A 253 10.74 -5.52 11.40
C HIS A 253 10.28 -4.76 10.17
N GLY A 254 10.56 -3.46 10.10
CA GLY A 254 10.19 -2.59 8.98
C GLY A 254 9.56 -1.29 9.41
N GLY A 255 9.14 -0.46 8.45
CA GLY A 255 8.54 0.84 8.72
C GLY A 255 7.05 0.74 9.07
N PHE A 256 6.31 -0.12 8.36
CA PHE A 256 4.91 -0.48 8.64
C PHE A 256 4.69 -1.98 8.44
N MET A 257 3.70 -2.52 9.17
CA MET A 257 3.45 -3.96 9.18
C MET A 257 2.32 -4.33 8.23
N THR A 258 2.50 -5.38 7.44
CA THR A 258 1.47 -5.93 6.55
C THR A 258 0.84 -7.21 7.10
N TYR A 259 1.57 -7.96 7.90
CA TYR A 259 1.21 -9.27 8.50
C TYR A 259 0.84 -10.34 7.46
N ALA A 260 -0.20 -10.08 6.68
CA ALA A 260 -0.71 -10.95 5.63
C ALA A 260 -1.50 -10.13 4.61
N ASP A 261 -1.76 -10.72 3.45
CA ASP A 261 -2.66 -10.12 2.45
C ASP A 261 -4.07 -10.01 3.01
N ASN A 262 -4.77 -8.93 2.66
CA ASN A 262 -6.12 -8.62 3.11
C ASN A 262 -6.29 -8.56 4.64
N TYR A 263 -5.20 -8.36 5.40
CA TYR A 263 -5.21 -8.33 6.84
C TYR A 263 -6.20 -7.30 7.40
N ASP A 264 -7.00 -7.71 8.36
CA ASP A 264 -8.05 -6.88 8.97
C ASP A 264 -8.29 -7.31 10.42
N PRO A 265 -7.52 -6.80 11.38
CA PRO A 265 -7.59 -7.21 12.77
C PRO A 265 -8.86 -6.75 13.48
N LYS A 266 -9.53 -5.72 12.97
CA LYS A 266 -10.72 -5.08 13.58
C LYS A 266 -10.50 -4.55 15.01
N VAL A 267 -9.25 -4.47 15.42
CA VAL A 267 -8.78 -3.93 16.70
C VAL A 267 -7.60 -3.00 16.45
N ILE A 268 -7.40 -2.06 17.36
CA ILE A 268 -6.25 -1.15 17.25
C ILE A 268 -4.96 -1.92 17.45
N LEU A 269 -3.98 -1.67 16.58
CA LEU A 269 -2.61 -2.15 16.76
C LEU A 269 -1.72 -1.01 17.24
N GLY A 270 -0.79 -1.34 18.15
CA GLY A 270 0.18 -0.38 18.69
C GLY A 270 1.24 0.07 17.69
N VAL A 271 1.29 -0.54 16.50
CA VAL A 271 2.21 -0.24 15.41
C VAL A 271 1.45 0.30 14.21
N LYS A 272 2.13 1.02 13.32
CA LYS A 272 1.58 1.37 12.02
C LYS A 272 1.51 0.13 11.14
N TRP A 273 0.36 -0.09 10.51
CA TRP A 273 0.14 -1.24 9.64
C TRP A 273 -0.60 -0.84 8.36
N GLU A 274 -0.58 -1.72 7.39
CA GLU A 274 -1.26 -1.53 6.12
C GLU A 274 -2.10 -2.75 5.78
N SER A 275 -3.36 -2.52 5.40
CA SER A 275 -4.16 -3.52 4.72
C SER A 275 -3.93 -3.38 3.22
N CYS A 276 -3.12 -4.25 2.62
CA CYS A 276 -3.13 -4.41 1.18
C CYS A 276 -4.32 -5.30 0.81
N ASP A 277 -5.24 -4.78 0.01
CA ASP A 277 -6.50 -5.45 -0.31
C ASP A 277 -6.78 -5.38 -1.82
N MET A 278 -7.53 -6.34 -2.34
CA MET A 278 -7.84 -6.46 -3.76
C MET A 278 -9.21 -5.87 -4.08
N MET A 279 -9.34 -5.18 -5.21
CA MET A 279 -10.64 -4.79 -5.74
C MET A 279 -11.37 -6.00 -6.37
N ASP A 280 -10.66 -6.81 -7.16
CA ASP A 280 -11.10 -8.17 -7.55
C ASP A 280 -10.78 -9.14 -6.41
N THR A 281 -11.79 -9.74 -5.79
CA THR A 281 -11.63 -10.59 -4.61
C THR A 281 -10.88 -11.90 -4.85
N HIS A 282 -10.46 -12.18 -6.09
CA HIS A 282 -9.82 -13.44 -6.48
C HIS A 282 -8.40 -13.28 -7.05
N SER A 283 -7.96 -12.07 -7.39
CA SER A 283 -6.67 -11.87 -8.04
C SER A 283 -6.13 -10.45 -7.84
N TRP A 284 -4.81 -10.35 -7.69
CA TRP A 284 -4.12 -9.06 -7.76
C TRP A 284 -3.99 -8.58 -9.21
N GLY A 285 -3.58 -9.46 -10.12
CA GLY A 285 -3.52 -9.18 -11.56
C GLY A 285 -4.88 -9.29 -12.25
N HIS A 286 -4.96 -8.76 -13.47
CA HIS A 286 -6.17 -8.83 -14.29
C HIS A 286 -6.58 -10.27 -14.59
N ARG A 287 -7.90 -10.56 -14.52
CA ARG A 287 -8.52 -11.84 -14.92
C ARG A 287 -9.49 -11.63 -16.08
N ARG A 288 -9.39 -12.46 -17.11
CA ARG A 288 -10.31 -12.43 -18.27
C ARG A 288 -11.75 -12.86 -17.96
N ASN A 289 -11.95 -13.61 -16.89
CA ASN A 289 -13.25 -14.15 -16.47
C ASN A 289 -13.81 -13.48 -15.21
N MET A 290 -13.33 -12.28 -14.91
CA MET A 290 -13.78 -11.45 -13.80
C MET A 290 -15.29 -11.12 -13.94
N ARG A 291 -16.06 -11.29 -12.86
CA ARG A 291 -17.49 -11.01 -12.82
C ARG A 291 -17.78 -9.80 -11.92
N PRO A 292 -18.81 -8.99 -12.24
CA PRO A 292 -19.13 -7.82 -11.45
C PRO A 292 -19.38 -8.08 -9.96
N GLU A 293 -19.97 -9.22 -9.61
CA GLU A 293 -20.25 -9.64 -8.23
C GLU A 293 -19.00 -10.04 -7.45
N GLU A 294 -17.88 -10.27 -8.13
CA GLU A 294 -16.58 -10.59 -7.54
C GLU A 294 -15.76 -9.32 -7.27
N ILE A 295 -16.27 -8.17 -7.72
CA ILE A 295 -15.60 -6.88 -7.57
C ILE A 295 -16.20 -6.12 -6.39
N ARG A 296 -15.34 -5.68 -5.46
CA ARG A 296 -15.78 -4.89 -4.32
C ARG A 296 -16.57 -3.67 -4.75
N THR A 297 -17.67 -3.45 -4.07
CA THR A 297 -18.45 -2.23 -4.23
C THR A 297 -17.72 -1.04 -3.58
N SER A 298 -18.02 0.17 -4.00
CA SER A 298 -17.51 1.38 -3.35
C SER A 298 -17.86 1.45 -1.86
N TYR A 299 -19.04 0.92 -1.48
CA TYR A 299 -19.44 0.82 -0.07
C TYR A 299 -18.48 -0.08 0.73
N GLU A 300 -18.17 -1.29 0.24
CA GLU A 300 -17.24 -2.22 0.91
C GLU A 300 -15.83 -1.64 1.03
N ILE A 301 -15.39 -0.89 0.01
CA ILE A 301 -14.09 -0.20 0.04
C ILE A 301 -14.08 0.90 1.12
N ILE A 302 -15.14 1.73 1.18
CA ILE A 302 -15.26 2.79 2.18
C ILE A 302 -15.38 2.21 3.59
N GLU A 303 -16.15 1.13 3.76
CA GLU A 303 -16.24 0.40 5.02
C GLU A 303 -14.87 -0.13 5.47
N LYS A 304 -14.15 -0.78 4.57
CA LYS A 304 -12.79 -1.27 4.85
C LYS A 304 -11.85 -0.13 5.22
N LEU A 305 -11.88 0.99 4.48
CA LEU A 305 -11.08 2.17 4.78
C LEU A 305 -11.38 2.72 6.18
N ALA A 306 -12.65 2.95 6.49
CA ALA A 306 -13.07 3.49 7.79
C ALA A 306 -12.58 2.60 8.95
N ARG A 307 -12.77 1.29 8.84
CA ARG A 307 -12.33 0.31 9.84
C ARG A 307 -10.80 0.28 9.97
N THR A 308 -10.10 0.25 8.85
CA THR A 308 -8.64 0.21 8.82
C THR A 308 -8.02 1.43 9.50
N ILE A 309 -8.47 2.64 9.18
CA ILE A 309 -7.92 3.87 9.76
C ILE A 309 -8.32 4.06 11.24
N ALA A 310 -9.50 3.59 11.64
CA ALA A 310 -9.92 3.58 13.03
C ALA A 310 -9.05 2.63 13.89
N CYS A 311 -8.42 1.64 13.27
CA CYS A 311 -7.53 0.67 13.91
C CYS A 311 -6.03 0.98 13.67
N ASN A 312 -5.67 2.20 13.29
CA ASN A 312 -4.29 2.67 13.07
C ASN A 312 -3.64 2.18 11.76
N GLY A 313 -4.43 1.70 10.80
CA GLY A 313 -3.93 1.22 9.52
C GLY A 313 -3.96 2.26 8.39
N ASN A 314 -3.32 1.92 7.28
CA ASN A 314 -3.56 2.49 5.95
C ASN A 314 -4.21 1.42 5.07
N LEU A 315 -5.06 1.82 4.13
CA LEU A 315 -5.60 0.93 3.11
C LEU A 315 -4.85 1.15 1.80
N LEU A 316 -4.25 0.10 1.26
CA LEU A 316 -3.65 0.05 -0.08
C LEU A 316 -4.52 -0.86 -0.95
N LEU A 317 -5.33 -0.26 -1.83
CA LEU A 317 -6.31 -0.97 -2.65
C LEU A 317 -5.76 -1.28 -4.03
N ASN A 318 -5.75 -2.56 -4.39
CA ASN A 318 -5.17 -3.01 -5.65
C ASN A 318 -6.13 -2.96 -6.83
N ILE A 319 -5.58 -2.58 -7.98
CA ILE A 319 -6.19 -2.69 -9.30
C ILE A 319 -5.28 -3.48 -10.24
N GLY A 320 -5.86 -4.17 -11.22
CA GLY A 320 -5.14 -4.94 -12.24
C GLY A 320 -5.52 -4.50 -13.65
N PRO A 321 -4.68 -3.72 -14.36
CA PRO A 321 -4.90 -3.37 -15.76
C PRO A 321 -4.78 -4.58 -16.69
N ASP A 322 -5.45 -4.52 -17.84
CA ASP A 322 -5.36 -5.54 -18.88
C ASP A 322 -4.03 -5.45 -19.68
N MET A 323 -3.81 -6.41 -20.58
CA MET A 323 -2.59 -6.46 -21.41
C MET A 323 -2.41 -5.27 -22.36
N HIS A 324 -3.48 -4.54 -22.64
CA HIS A 324 -3.49 -3.37 -23.50
C HIS A 324 -3.16 -2.07 -22.76
N GLY A 325 -3.12 -2.11 -21.41
CA GLY A 325 -2.88 -0.95 -20.57
C GLY A 325 -4.14 -0.17 -20.23
N LEU A 326 -5.28 -0.84 -20.16
CA LEU A 326 -6.53 -0.24 -19.73
C LEU A 326 -6.90 -0.69 -18.32
N ILE A 327 -7.31 0.25 -17.49
CA ILE A 327 -7.94 -0.06 -16.22
C ILE A 327 -9.38 -0.51 -16.53
N PRO A 328 -9.84 -1.67 -16.03
CA PRO A 328 -11.21 -2.11 -16.23
C PRO A 328 -12.23 -1.03 -15.85
N PRO A 329 -13.25 -0.73 -16.69
CA PRO A 329 -14.20 0.36 -16.43
C PRO A 329 -14.91 0.27 -15.06
N ILE A 330 -15.19 -0.96 -14.59
CA ILE A 330 -15.79 -1.16 -13.27
C ILE A 330 -14.86 -0.70 -12.13
N PHE A 331 -13.54 -0.86 -12.30
CA PHE A 331 -12.57 -0.36 -11.31
C PHE A 331 -12.54 1.17 -11.30
N GLU A 332 -12.53 1.81 -12.47
CA GLU A 332 -12.58 3.27 -12.57
C GLU A 332 -13.87 3.84 -11.95
N GLU A 333 -15.01 3.18 -12.19
CA GLU A 333 -16.30 3.57 -11.58
C GLU A 333 -16.24 3.52 -10.06
N ARG A 334 -15.79 2.39 -9.49
CA ARG A 334 -15.67 2.22 -8.03
C ARG A 334 -14.69 3.23 -7.40
N LEU A 335 -13.54 3.44 -8.04
CA LEU A 335 -12.56 4.44 -7.61
C LEU A 335 -13.12 5.85 -7.65
N ALA A 336 -13.86 6.21 -8.70
CA ALA A 336 -14.50 7.53 -8.81
C ALA A 336 -15.57 7.75 -7.71
N GLU A 337 -16.32 6.72 -7.34
CA GLU A 337 -17.28 6.78 -6.24
C GLU A 337 -16.59 6.96 -4.87
N VAL A 338 -15.51 6.22 -4.63
CA VAL A 338 -14.66 6.40 -3.42
C VAL A 338 -14.08 7.81 -3.39
N GLY A 339 -13.60 8.32 -4.53
CA GLY A 339 -13.08 9.69 -4.64
C GLY A 339 -14.11 10.76 -4.29
N LYS A 340 -15.35 10.63 -4.77
CA LYS A 340 -16.47 11.54 -4.38
C LYS A 340 -16.75 11.51 -2.88
N PHE A 341 -16.67 10.32 -2.27
CA PHE A 341 -16.78 10.20 -0.83
C PHE A 341 -15.65 10.92 -0.11
N LEU A 342 -14.42 10.74 -0.56
CA LEU A 342 -13.22 11.34 0.05
C LEU A 342 -13.14 12.86 -0.17
N GLU A 343 -13.62 13.37 -1.29
CA GLU A 343 -13.73 14.81 -1.54
C GLU A 343 -14.58 15.51 -0.46
N LEU A 344 -15.68 14.87 -0.06
CA LEU A 344 -16.59 15.40 0.97
C LEU A 344 -16.11 15.10 2.41
N ASN A 345 -15.48 13.96 2.62
CA ASN A 345 -15.18 13.41 3.94
C ASN A 345 -13.68 13.33 4.26
N GLY A 346 -12.80 13.85 3.42
CA GLY A 346 -11.35 13.74 3.57
C GLY A 346 -10.82 14.21 4.94
N LYS A 347 -11.49 15.18 5.56
CA LYS A 347 -11.14 15.64 6.92
C LYS A 347 -11.32 14.57 8.00
N ALA A 348 -12.18 13.60 7.76
CA ALA A 348 -12.39 12.45 8.65
C ALA A 348 -11.39 11.31 8.37
N VAL A 349 -10.66 11.38 7.27
CA VAL A 349 -9.73 10.35 6.80
C VAL A 349 -8.28 10.80 6.95
N TYR A 350 -7.87 11.80 6.16
CA TYR A 350 -6.45 12.18 6.08
C TYR A 350 -5.96 12.89 7.34
N GLY A 351 -4.75 12.50 7.76
CA GLY A 351 -4.11 13.11 8.93
C GLY A 351 -4.82 12.84 10.26
N THR A 352 -5.81 11.94 10.26
CA THR A 352 -6.51 11.54 11.50
C THR A 352 -5.76 10.41 12.21
N ILE A 353 -6.13 10.20 13.46
CA ILE A 353 -5.67 9.10 14.30
C ILE A 353 -6.86 8.30 14.81
N PRO A 354 -6.67 7.08 15.29
CA PRO A 354 -7.71 6.34 16.00
C PRO A 354 -8.27 7.14 17.19
N TRP A 355 -9.58 7.04 17.39
CA TRP A 355 -10.21 7.53 18.62
C TRP A 355 -9.95 6.54 19.78
N LEU A 356 -10.20 6.95 21.03
CA LEU A 356 -10.05 6.09 22.22
C LEU A 356 -10.86 4.79 22.14
N TYR A 357 -12.02 4.85 21.52
CA TYR A 357 -12.86 3.73 21.18
C TYR A 357 -12.88 3.61 19.65
N GLN A 358 -12.56 2.46 19.10
CA GLN A 358 -12.45 2.29 17.66
C GLN A 358 -13.81 2.20 16.99
N ASN A 359 -14.79 1.60 17.69
CA ASN A 359 -16.13 1.45 17.13
C ASN A 359 -17.23 1.31 18.20
N ASP A 360 -18.46 1.62 17.78
CA ASP A 360 -19.72 1.23 18.41
C ASP A 360 -20.53 0.44 17.37
N SER A 361 -20.55 -0.89 17.47
CA SER A 361 -21.18 -1.77 16.49
C SER A 361 -20.64 -1.54 15.07
N SER A 362 -21.44 -1.03 14.12
CA SER A 362 -21.06 -0.73 12.73
C SER A 362 -20.53 0.68 12.52
N THR A 363 -20.43 1.50 13.56
CA THR A 363 -19.88 2.86 13.48
C THR A 363 -18.43 2.89 13.91
N TRP A 364 -17.54 3.37 13.04
CA TRP A 364 -16.11 3.48 13.30
C TRP A 364 -15.69 4.92 13.56
N TYR A 365 -14.63 5.12 14.35
CA TYR A 365 -14.24 6.45 14.82
C TYR A 365 -12.79 6.80 14.47
N THR A 366 -12.60 8.03 14.03
CA THR A 366 -11.29 8.68 13.95
C THR A 366 -11.31 10.02 14.67
N SER A 367 -10.16 10.60 14.86
CA SER A 367 -9.99 11.86 15.60
C SER A 367 -8.98 12.78 14.93
N SER A 368 -9.22 14.09 15.04
CA SER A 368 -8.32 15.13 14.53
C SER A 368 -7.18 15.50 15.52
N HIS A 369 -6.97 14.72 16.56
CA HIS A 369 -6.00 15.09 17.59
C HIS A 369 -4.57 15.17 17.05
N LYS A 370 -3.81 16.20 17.47
CA LYS A 370 -2.40 16.37 17.11
C LYS A 370 -1.51 15.62 18.10
N PHE A 371 -1.35 14.32 17.93
CA PHE A 371 -0.32 13.59 18.66
C PHE A 371 1.05 13.85 18.03
N GLN A 372 2.04 14.07 18.87
CA GLN A 372 3.43 13.96 18.46
C GLN A 372 3.80 12.48 18.56
N TYR A 373 4.12 11.86 17.44
CA TYR A 373 4.79 10.57 17.47
C TYR A 373 6.16 10.79 18.11
N LYS A 374 6.44 10.15 19.24
CA LYS A 374 7.80 10.08 19.76
C LYS A 374 8.62 9.24 18.78
N SER A 375 9.81 9.73 18.41
CA SER A 375 10.78 8.96 17.64
C SER A 375 11.11 7.68 18.42
N GLY A 376 10.90 6.55 17.79
CA GLY A 376 11.09 5.22 18.38
C GLY A 376 10.41 4.16 17.52
N HIS A 377 10.67 2.91 17.82
CA HIS A 377 10.07 1.75 17.16
C HIS A 377 8.56 1.99 16.89
N PRO A 378 8.00 1.57 15.74
CA PRO A 378 6.58 1.73 15.42
C PRO A 378 5.60 1.26 16.51
N SER A 379 6.05 0.34 17.41
CA SER A 379 5.29 -0.10 18.57
C SER A 379 5.04 0.99 19.63
N ASN A 380 5.71 2.15 19.56
CA ASN A 380 5.57 3.24 20.51
C ASN A 380 4.57 4.31 20.09
N ILE A 381 3.49 3.94 19.43
CA ILE A 381 2.28 4.75 19.47
C ILE A 381 1.72 4.58 20.88
N VAL A 382 2.42 5.16 21.83
CA VAL A 382 1.91 5.30 23.18
C VAL A 382 0.73 6.26 23.07
N HIS A 383 -0.45 5.76 23.31
CA HIS A 383 -1.54 6.58 23.84
C HIS A 383 -1.08 7.12 25.20
N GLU A 384 -0.05 7.98 25.20
CA GLU A 384 0.35 8.65 26.42
C GLU A 384 -0.85 9.41 26.93
N ASN A 385 -1.43 8.85 27.99
CA ASN A 385 -2.39 9.51 28.86
C ASN A 385 -3.22 10.56 28.11
N THR A 386 -4.06 10.11 27.22
CA THR A 386 -5.18 10.91 26.82
C THR A 386 -6.09 10.99 28.05
N ASP A 387 -5.62 11.70 29.06
CA ASP A 387 -6.50 12.17 30.09
C ASP A 387 -7.65 12.85 29.38
N PHE A 388 -8.84 12.34 29.58
CA PHE A 388 -10.06 12.88 29.01
C PHE A 388 -10.19 14.41 29.27
N ASN A 389 -9.49 14.93 30.29
CA ASN A 389 -9.38 16.34 30.60
C ASN A 389 -8.41 17.13 29.71
N SER A 390 -7.40 16.50 29.10
CA SER A 390 -6.50 17.22 28.18
C SER A 390 -7.17 17.50 26.83
N GLN A 391 -8.13 16.68 26.44
CA GLN A 391 -8.90 16.84 25.20
C GLN A 391 -9.86 18.05 25.23
N LYS A 392 -10.26 18.53 26.40
CA LYS A 392 -11.09 19.74 26.54
C LYS A 392 -10.38 21.01 26.05
N LYS A 393 -9.06 21.08 26.09
CA LYS A 393 -8.30 22.27 25.72
C LYS A 393 -8.06 22.41 24.22
N ASP A 394 -8.03 21.31 23.46
CA ASP A 394 -7.47 21.28 22.10
C ASP A 394 -8.49 21.22 20.96
N LYS A 395 -9.77 21.40 21.23
CA LYS A 395 -10.83 21.35 20.20
C LYS A 395 -10.78 20.07 19.34
N THR A 396 -10.52 18.94 19.94
CA THR A 396 -10.51 17.65 19.26
C THR A 396 -11.85 17.39 18.57
N VAL A 397 -11.80 17.04 17.30
CA VAL A 397 -12.97 16.62 16.52
C VAL A 397 -12.95 15.10 16.40
N ILE A 398 -14.05 14.47 16.79
CA ILE A 398 -14.27 13.04 16.58
C ILE A 398 -15.14 12.88 15.35
N TYR A 399 -14.71 12.03 14.44
CA TYR A 399 -15.46 11.67 13.24
C TYR A 399 -16.05 10.28 13.39
N ALA A 400 -17.33 10.14 13.08
CA ALA A 400 -18.05 8.88 13.13
C ALA A 400 -18.45 8.43 11.72
N PHE A 401 -17.92 7.31 11.28
CA PHE A 401 -18.32 6.65 10.03
C PHE A 401 -19.50 5.72 10.32
N VAL A 402 -20.72 6.23 10.06
CA VAL A 402 -21.95 5.48 10.26
C VAL A 402 -22.24 4.67 9.00
N LEU A 403 -21.90 3.39 9.02
CA LEU A 403 -21.96 2.51 7.86
C LEU A 403 -23.31 1.83 7.69
N ASP A 404 -24.04 1.56 8.79
CA ASP A 404 -25.41 1.07 8.72
C ASP A 404 -26.40 2.23 8.63
N THR A 405 -26.89 2.51 7.43
CA THR A 405 -27.85 3.61 7.17
C THR A 405 -29.31 3.18 7.21
N ASN A 406 -29.60 1.93 7.57
CA ASN A 406 -30.96 1.39 7.60
C ASN A 406 -31.72 1.74 8.89
N LYS A 407 -31.08 2.42 9.85
CA LYS A 407 -31.66 2.84 11.12
C LYS A 407 -32.08 4.31 11.09
N ASP A 408 -33.18 4.61 11.69
CA ASP A 408 -33.68 6.00 11.88
C ASP A 408 -32.95 6.72 13.02
N VAL A 409 -32.40 5.96 13.98
CA VAL A 409 -31.71 6.47 15.17
C VAL A 409 -30.35 5.80 15.29
N PHE A 410 -29.30 6.61 15.47
CA PHE A 410 -27.96 6.15 15.73
C PHE A 410 -27.57 6.50 17.16
N GLU A 411 -27.07 5.52 17.89
CA GLU A 411 -26.56 5.68 19.24
C GLU A 411 -25.02 5.58 19.20
N PHE A 412 -24.35 6.45 19.94
CA PHE A 412 -22.91 6.50 20.09
C PHE A 412 -22.50 6.37 21.56
N PRO A 413 -22.63 5.19 22.17
CA PRO A 413 -22.43 4.98 23.62
C PRO A 413 -21.02 5.36 24.10
N SER A 414 -20.03 5.20 23.22
CA SER A 414 -18.64 5.53 23.53
C SER A 414 -18.37 7.04 23.53
N ILE A 415 -19.23 7.85 22.91
CA ILE A 415 -19.06 9.30 22.87
C ILE A 415 -19.83 9.94 24.04
N LYS A 416 -19.10 10.27 25.12
CA LYS A 416 -19.68 11.01 26.25
C LYS A 416 -19.67 12.51 25.98
N THR A 417 -20.85 13.12 26.03
CA THR A 417 -21.00 14.58 25.89
C THR A 417 -20.95 15.26 27.26
N THR A 418 -20.22 16.35 27.35
CA THR A 418 -20.26 17.27 28.50
C THR A 418 -21.11 18.51 28.13
N LYS A 419 -21.49 19.35 29.11
CA LYS A 419 -22.17 20.62 28.84
C LYS A 419 -21.47 21.54 27.86
N GLU A 420 -20.17 21.36 27.65
CA GLU A 420 -19.31 22.13 26.76
C GLU A 420 -19.10 21.47 25.39
N THR A 421 -19.63 20.26 25.16
CA THR A 421 -19.46 19.53 23.89
C THR A 421 -20.46 20.04 22.87
N ASN A 422 -19.97 20.75 21.86
CA ASN A 422 -20.79 21.15 20.71
C ASN A 422 -20.89 20.00 19.72
N LEU A 423 -22.02 19.32 19.68
CA LEU A 423 -22.33 18.36 18.62
C LEU A 423 -22.61 19.13 17.32
N ARG A 424 -21.59 19.30 16.49
CA ARG A 424 -21.78 19.74 15.10
C ARG A 424 -22.07 18.55 14.21
N ARG A 425 -23.27 18.54 13.68
CA ARG A 425 -23.75 17.52 12.77
C ARG A 425 -23.26 17.84 11.36
N TYR A 426 -22.28 17.08 10.84
CA TYR A 426 -21.98 17.00 9.43
C TYR A 426 -22.46 15.66 8.91
N ILE A 427 -23.68 15.61 8.39
CA ILE A 427 -24.14 14.46 7.59
C ILE A 427 -23.70 14.76 6.17
N SER A 428 -22.52 14.30 5.79
CA SER A 428 -22.12 14.30 4.40
C SER A 428 -22.77 13.13 3.66
N HIS A 429 -23.24 13.41 2.51
CA HIS A 429 -24.12 12.62 1.66
C HIS A 429 -23.62 11.21 1.29
N MET A 430 -23.94 10.21 2.06
CA MET A 430 -24.31 8.90 1.50
C MET A 430 -25.74 8.94 0.89
N LYS A 431 -26.36 10.11 0.91
CA LYS A 431 -27.79 10.33 0.61
C LYS A 431 -28.17 10.34 -0.87
N LYS A 432 -27.21 10.21 -1.81
CA LYS A 432 -27.53 10.20 -3.25
C LYS A 432 -27.54 8.82 -3.89
N LEU A 433 -27.14 7.77 -3.19
CA LEU A 433 -27.24 6.40 -3.72
C LEU A 433 -28.54 5.68 -3.33
N ARG A 434 -29.30 6.20 -2.37
CA ARG A 434 -30.69 5.82 -2.12
C ARG A 434 -31.43 7.03 -1.57
N GLU A 435 -32.40 7.55 -2.32
CA GLU A 435 -33.34 8.54 -1.82
C GLU A 435 -34.09 8.00 -0.61
N ARG A 436 -33.94 8.64 0.54
CA ARG A 436 -35.01 9.06 1.47
C ARG A 436 -34.44 9.59 2.78
N LYS A 437 -34.93 10.79 3.10
CA LYS A 437 -35.01 11.51 4.38
C LYS A 437 -34.48 10.81 5.64
N ILE A 438 -33.53 11.46 6.31
CA ILE A 438 -33.51 11.47 7.79
C ILE A 438 -32.90 12.77 8.29
N VAL A 439 -33.69 13.54 8.98
CA VAL A 439 -33.27 14.48 10.02
C VAL A 439 -34.30 14.41 11.11
N LYS A 440 -33.93 13.98 12.31
CA LYS A 440 -34.60 14.40 13.54
C LYS A 440 -33.55 14.74 14.59
N GLU A 441 -33.73 15.91 15.15
CA GLU A 441 -32.97 16.46 16.27
C GLU A 441 -33.01 15.52 17.48
N VAL A 442 -31.84 15.34 18.11
CA VAL A 442 -31.80 14.81 19.47
C VAL A 442 -32.23 15.95 20.39
N ASN A 443 -33.46 15.91 20.81
CA ASN A 443 -33.99 16.82 21.81
C ASN A 443 -33.26 16.62 23.14
N ARG A 444 -32.77 17.73 23.66
CA ARG A 444 -32.30 17.87 25.04
C ARG A 444 -33.46 17.54 25.99
N ARG A 445 -33.27 16.58 26.87
CA ARG A 445 -33.83 16.63 28.19
C ARG A 445 -32.75 16.27 29.20
N GLY A 446 -32.50 17.25 30.06
CA GLY A 446 -31.56 17.16 31.14
C GLY A 446 -32.08 16.30 32.28
N TYR A 447 -31.10 15.76 32.97
CA TYR A 447 -31.06 15.66 34.41
C TYR A 447 -29.63 15.87 34.84
#